data_35779ea88552c5b7e628eab9ad4312f2
#
_entry.id   35779ea88552c5b7e628eab9ad4312f2
#
_cell.length_a   1.000
_cell.length_b   1.000
_cell.length_c   1.000
_cell.angle_alpha   90.00
_cell.angle_beta   90.00
_cell.angle_gamma   90.00
#
_symmetry.space_group_name_H-M   'P 1'
#
loop_
_entity.id
_entity.type
_entity.pdbx_description
1 polymer ?
#
loop_
_entity_poly.entity_id
_entity_poly.type
_entity_poly.pdbx_seq_one_letter_code
_entity_poly.pdbx_strand_id
1 'polypeptide(L)'
;GSEMCIRDSTYSHARTVQVRNYPWQHNFAVDPQPVPGRLVYVGDLTEERKLSFMIEVTRRLHVDDPRVHLHLAGRAPQRACRAAVEHAVGEGIVTYHGMMGPTEVPQIISAAQIGLVMLEPLPNYTRSLPTKLFEYMASGVPFCASNFDAWQQMFGGWGAGVFVDTESLDATCAGLAQVLADPQRCARMGQAGAQAIADHLNFESQARTLETLVADLTESTRRRRGKGCVHPDAV
;
A
#
# COMPACT_ATOMS: atom_id res chain seq x y z
N GLY A 1 9.14 -3.06 -1.80
CA GLY A 1 10.12 -2.18 -2.37
C GLY A 1 10.47 -1.10 -1.38
N SER A 2 11.71 -1.09 -0.91
CA SER A 2 12.23 -0.11 0.03
C SER A 2 12.24 1.27 -0.61
N GLU A 3 11.68 2.26 0.05
CA GLU A 3 11.99 3.66 -0.22
C GLU A 3 13.49 3.83 0.05
N MET A 4 14.26 3.98 -1.00
CA MET A 4 15.65 4.35 -0.89
C MET A 4 15.70 5.87 -0.72
N CYS A 5 15.50 6.37 0.52
CA CYS A 5 15.87 7.71 0.90
C CYS A 5 17.39 7.77 0.95
N ILE A 6 18.04 8.07 -0.16
CA ILE A 6 19.44 8.47 -0.16
C ILE A 6 19.48 9.89 0.42
N ARG A 7 19.61 9.97 1.73
CA ARG A 7 20.02 11.18 2.43
C ARG A 7 21.53 11.24 2.35
N ASP A 8 22.07 11.67 1.23
CA ASP A 8 23.49 11.97 1.14
C ASP A 8 23.72 13.42 1.58
N SER A 9 24.25 13.58 2.79
CA SER A 9 24.64 14.88 3.35
C SER A 9 25.79 15.55 2.58
N THR A 10 26.41 14.86 1.65
CA THR A 10 27.50 15.37 0.80
C THR A 10 27.02 16.25 -0.35
N TYR A 11 25.73 16.25 -0.70
CA TYR A 11 25.16 17.02 -1.81
C TYR A 11 24.40 18.28 -1.36
N SER A 12 24.98 19.05 -0.44
CA SER A 12 24.34 20.25 0.11
C SER A 12 24.03 21.36 -0.92
N HIS A 13 24.50 21.23 -2.15
CA HIS A 13 24.25 22.16 -3.26
C HIS A 13 23.46 21.56 -4.43
N ALA A 14 23.07 20.28 -4.37
CA ALA A 14 22.28 19.66 -5.41
C ALA A 14 20.78 19.98 -5.22
N ARG A 15 20.10 20.35 -6.30
CA ARG A 15 18.64 20.37 -6.33
C ARG A 15 18.15 18.93 -6.14
N THR A 16 17.57 18.65 -4.99
CA THR A 16 16.98 17.33 -4.69
C THR A 16 15.47 17.40 -4.85
N VAL A 17 14.90 16.39 -5.51
CA VAL A 17 13.47 16.22 -5.67
C VAL A 17 13.10 14.87 -5.07
N GLN A 18 12.12 14.84 -4.18
CA GLN A 18 11.62 13.60 -3.62
C GLN A 18 10.62 12.98 -4.60
N VAL A 19 10.90 11.75 -5.02
CA VAL A 19 9.98 10.92 -5.83
C VAL A 19 9.57 9.73 -4.99
N ARG A 20 8.27 9.56 -4.82
CA ARG A 20 7.70 8.47 -4.04
C ARG A 20 7.18 7.37 -4.96
N ASN A 21 7.24 6.13 -4.49
CA ASN A 21 6.74 4.97 -5.21
C ASN A 21 5.21 4.87 -5.06
N TYR A 22 4.50 5.84 -5.65
CA TYR A 22 3.05 5.81 -5.71
C TYR A 22 2.58 4.87 -6.83
N PRO A 23 1.35 4.34 -6.76
CA PRO A 23 0.80 3.54 -7.85
C PRO A 23 0.52 4.40 -9.10
N TRP A 24 0.61 3.77 -10.26
CA TRP A 24 -0.03 4.30 -11.46
C TRP A 24 -1.55 4.16 -11.31
N GLN A 25 -2.27 5.25 -11.44
CA GLN A 25 -3.71 5.28 -11.24
C GLN A 25 -4.44 4.30 -12.17
N HIS A 26 -4.05 4.24 -13.43
CA HIS A 26 -4.68 3.36 -14.42
C HIS A 26 -4.52 1.87 -14.14
N ASN A 27 -3.53 1.45 -13.35
CA ASN A 27 -3.34 0.03 -13.01
C ASN A 27 -4.41 -0.50 -12.03
N PHE A 28 -5.13 0.38 -11.36
CA PHE A 28 -6.12 0.05 -10.33
C PHE A 28 -7.51 0.61 -10.68
N ALA A 29 -7.74 1.02 -11.93
CA ALA A 29 -9.03 1.52 -12.41
C ALA A 29 -10.04 0.38 -12.58
N VAL A 30 -10.44 -0.23 -11.46
CA VAL A 30 -11.47 -1.28 -11.40
C VAL A 30 -12.57 -0.77 -10.47
N ASP A 31 -13.81 -0.83 -10.92
CA ASP A 31 -14.94 -0.48 -10.07
C ASP A 31 -15.02 -1.43 -8.88
N PRO A 32 -15.01 -0.90 -7.63
CA PRO A 32 -15.07 -1.75 -6.46
C PRO A 32 -16.43 -2.48 -6.41
N GLN A 33 -16.36 -3.79 -6.22
CA GLN A 33 -17.52 -4.68 -6.07
C GLN A 33 -17.39 -5.46 -4.76
N PRO A 34 -17.45 -4.77 -3.60
CA PRO A 34 -17.14 -5.40 -2.32
C PRO A 34 -18.15 -6.49 -1.95
N VAL A 35 -17.62 -7.66 -1.66
CA VAL A 35 -18.38 -8.76 -1.09
C VAL A 35 -18.39 -8.59 0.45
N PRO A 36 -19.55 -8.55 1.11
CA PRO A 36 -19.63 -8.38 2.56
C PRO A 36 -18.80 -9.43 3.31
N GLY A 37 -18.03 -9.00 4.28
CA GLY A 37 -17.16 -9.86 5.08
C GLY A 37 -15.83 -10.25 4.42
N ARG A 38 -15.61 -9.94 3.14
CA ARG A 38 -14.37 -10.30 2.45
C ARG A 38 -13.22 -9.40 2.87
N LEU A 39 -12.21 -10.00 3.50
CA LEU A 39 -10.93 -9.40 3.79
C LEU A 39 -9.92 -9.80 2.70
N VAL A 40 -8.94 -8.95 2.39
CA VAL A 40 -7.86 -9.28 1.45
C VAL A 40 -6.51 -8.88 1.99
N TYR A 41 -5.52 -9.73 1.76
CA TYR A 41 -4.10 -9.39 1.89
C TYR A 41 -3.34 -9.82 0.63
N VAL A 42 -2.52 -8.90 0.08
CA VAL A 42 -1.69 -9.16 -1.10
C VAL A 42 -0.24 -8.86 -0.77
N GLY A 43 0.63 -9.86 -0.89
CA GLY A 43 2.07 -9.73 -0.63
C GLY A 43 2.70 -11.05 -0.20
N ASP A 44 3.99 -11.00 0.17
CA ASP A 44 4.63 -12.18 0.75
C ASP A 44 3.97 -12.56 2.08
N LEU A 45 3.65 -13.82 2.24
CA LEU A 45 2.96 -14.39 3.40
C LEU A 45 4.02 -14.86 4.39
N THR A 46 4.40 -13.98 5.32
CA THR A 46 5.44 -14.21 6.33
C THR A 46 4.98 -13.75 7.71
N GLU A 47 5.66 -14.23 8.78
CA GLU A 47 5.33 -13.83 10.14
C GLU A 47 5.66 -12.36 10.44
N GLU A 48 6.69 -11.80 9.80
CA GLU A 48 7.00 -10.37 9.90
C GLU A 48 5.86 -9.51 9.34
N ARG A 49 5.02 -10.11 8.49
CA ARG A 49 3.80 -9.51 7.94
C ARG A 49 2.54 -10.01 8.64
N LYS A 50 2.71 -10.51 9.85
CA LYS A 50 1.66 -10.95 10.77
C LYS A 50 0.65 -11.90 10.13
N LEU A 51 1.14 -12.85 9.30
CA LEU A 51 0.29 -13.83 8.61
C LEU A 51 -0.58 -14.61 9.60
N SER A 52 0.03 -15.25 10.59
CA SER A 52 -0.69 -16.04 11.61
C SER A 52 -1.66 -15.18 12.40
N PHE A 53 -1.30 -13.92 12.67
CA PHE A 53 -2.17 -12.96 13.35
C PHE A 53 -3.40 -12.61 12.49
N MET A 54 -3.23 -12.32 11.19
CA MET A 54 -4.37 -12.05 10.28
C MET A 54 -5.31 -13.25 10.18
N ILE A 55 -4.77 -14.46 10.13
CA ILE A 55 -5.57 -15.70 10.15
C ILE A 55 -6.36 -15.80 11.47
N GLU A 56 -5.73 -15.54 12.62
CA GLU A 56 -6.40 -15.61 13.93
C GLU A 56 -7.49 -14.54 14.09
N VAL A 57 -7.22 -13.30 13.65
CA VAL A 57 -8.23 -12.24 13.59
C VAL A 57 -9.43 -12.68 12.75
N THR A 58 -9.16 -13.28 11.58
CA THR A 58 -10.23 -13.78 10.70
C THR A 58 -11.03 -14.89 11.36
N ARG A 59 -10.36 -15.87 11.97
CA ARG A 59 -10.99 -16.98 12.67
C ARG A 59 -11.95 -16.48 13.76
N ARG A 60 -11.49 -15.53 14.55
CA ARG A 60 -12.29 -14.98 15.64
C ARG A 60 -13.52 -14.22 15.14
N LEU A 61 -13.34 -13.38 14.12
CA LEU A 61 -14.47 -12.65 13.52
C LEU A 61 -15.44 -13.57 12.77
N HIS A 62 -14.96 -14.65 12.16
CA HIS A 62 -15.78 -15.63 11.46
C HIS A 62 -16.75 -16.36 12.40
N VAL A 63 -16.41 -16.52 13.68
CA VAL A 63 -17.31 -17.12 14.68
C VAL A 63 -18.57 -16.27 14.87
N ASP A 64 -18.40 -14.95 14.89
CA ASP A 64 -19.50 -14.00 15.10
C ASP A 64 -20.25 -13.69 13.79
N ASP A 65 -19.51 -13.65 12.66
CA ASP A 65 -20.06 -13.44 11.32
C ASP A 65 -19.42 -14.41 10.31
N PRO A 66 -20.11 -15.49 9.94
CA PRO A 66 -19.59 -16.48 8.99
C PRO A 66 -19.29 -15.96 7.57
N ARG A 67 -19.67 -14.71 7.24
CA ARG A 67 -19.29 -14.06 5.99
C ARG A 67 -17.86 -13.57 6.01
N VAL A 68 -17.26 -13.38 7.19
CA VAL A 68 -15.87 -12.92 7.32
C VAL A 68 -14.94 -14.01 6.80
N HIS A 69 -14.23 -13.69 5.74
CA HIS A 69 -13.39 -14.63 5.01
C HIS A 69 -12.14 -13.90 4.46
N LEU A 70 -10.97 -14.47 4.64
CA LEU A 70 -9.71 -13.87 4.23
C LEU A 70 -9.20 -14.42 2.89
N HIS A 71 -9.00 -13.54 1.92
CA HIS A 71 -8.36 -13.84 0.66
C HIS A 71 -6.89 -13.47 0.71
N LEU A 72 -6.01 -14.47 0.52
CA LEU A 72 -4.55 -14.31 0.54
C LEU A 72 -4.00 -14.48 -0.86
N ALA A 73 -3.20 -13.52 -1.34
CA ALA A 73 -2.48 -13.62 -2.60
C ALA A 73 -0.99 -13.29 -2.40
N GLY A 74 -0.11 -14.15 -2.92
CA GLY A 74 1.34 -13.97 -2.85
C GLY A 74 2.10 -15.24 -2.49
N ARG A 75 3.39 -15.11 -2.26
CA ARG A 75 4.26 -16.25 -1.92
C ARG A 75 4.21 -16.54 -0.42
N ALA A 76 4.18 -17.81 -0.06
CA ALA A 76 4.44 -18.30 1.30
C ALA A 76 5.83 -18.99 1.32
N PRO A 77 6.94 -18.26 1.48
CA PRO A 77 8.28 -18.80 1.32
C PRO A 77 8.65 -19.80 2.41
N GLN A 78 8.18 -19.59 3.62
CA GLN A 78 8.48 -20.38 4.80
C GLN A 78 7.52 -21.58 4.90
N ARG A 79 8.03 -22.77 5.27
CA ARG A 79 7.22 -23.97 5.43
C ARG A 79 6.11 -23.80 6.48
N ALA A 80 6.44 -23.14 7.60
CA ALA A 80 5.47 -22.85 8.66
C ALA A 80 4.29 -21.99 8.16
N CYS A 81 4.60 -20.94 7.38
CA CYS A 81 3.57 -20.07 6.79
C CYS A 81 2.68 -20.82 5.81
N ARG A 82 3.26 -21.71 4.97
CA ARG A 82 2.45 -22.57 4.08
C ARG A 82 1.50 -23.46 4.86
N ALA A 83 2.01 -24.12 5.90
CA ALA A 83 1.19 -24.99 6.74
C ALA A 83 0.07 -24.22 7.45
N ALA A 84 0.33 -22.99 7.92
CA ALA A 84 -0.69 -22.16 8.53
C ALA A 84 -1.78 -21.76 7.52
N VAL A 85 -1.40 -21.41 6.29
CA VAL A 85 -2.36 -21.11 5.21
C VAL A 85 -3.17 -22.35 4.84
N GLU A 86 -2.54 -23.49 4.63
CA GLU A 86 -3.21 -24.76 4.29
C GLU A 86 -4.21 -25.18 5.39
N HIS A 87 -3.83 -25.02 6.65
CA HIS A 87 -4.73 -25.28 7.77
C HIS A 87 -5.96 -24.38 7.76
N ALA A 88 -5.76 -23.07 7.61
CA ALA A 88 -6.85 -22.10 7.58
C ALA A 88 -7.77 -22.25 6.34
N VAL A 89 -7.22 -22.71 5.21
CA VAL A 89 -8.03 -23.14 4.04
C VAL A 89 -8.88 -24.35 4.39
N GLY A 90 -8.31 -25.34 5.10
CA GLY A 90 -9.05 -26.51 5.58
C GLY A 90 -10.16 -26.16 6.58
N GLU A 91 -10.01 -25.10 7.34
CA GLU A 91 -11.07 -24.55 8.24
C GLU A 91 -12.16 -23.79 7.47
N GLY A 92 -11.97 -23.49 6.19
CA GLY A 92 -12.92 -22.73 5.36
C GLY A 92 -12.95 -21.23 5.61
N ILE A 93 -11.97 -20.67 6.33
CA ILE A 93 -11.89 -19.24 6.66
C ILE A 93 -10.94 -18.45 5.76
N VAL A 94 -10.14 -19.15 4.94
CA VAL A 94 -9.15 -18.56 4.02
C VAL A 94 -9.32 -19.12 2.61
N THR A 95 -9.21 -18.25 1.61
CA THR A 95 -8.94 -18.62 0.21
C THR A 95 -7.54 -18.19 -0.16
N TYR A 96 -6.70 -19.14 -0.54
CA TYR A 96 -5.34 -18.86 -0.99
C TYR A 96 -5.26 -18.91 -2.52
N HIS A 97 -4.86 -17.80 -3.13
CA HIS A 97 -4.79 -17.62 -4.59
C HIS A 97 -3.39 -17.90 -5.16
N GLY A 98 -2.38 -18.13 -4.29
CA GLY A 98 -1.01 -18.25 -4.77
C GLY A 98 -0.45 -16.94 -5.31
N MET A 99 0.50 -17.05 -6.25
CA MET A 99 1.02 -15.87 -6.97
C MET A 99 0.03 -15.43 -8.02
N MET A 100 -0.28 -14.14 -8.02
CA MET A 100 -1.18 -13.49 -8.99
C MET A 100 -0.43 -12.49 -9.85
N GLY A 101 -0.86 -12.35 -11.08
CA GLY A 101 -0.33 -11.37 -12.02
C GLY A 101 -0.82 -9.94 -11.73
N PRO A 102 -0.15 -8.94 -12.31
CA PRO A 102 -0.47 -7.53 -12.07
C PRO A 102 -1.89 -7.14 -12.53
N THR A 103 -2.49 -7.86 -13.46
CA THR A 103 -3.87 -7.64 -13.91
C THR A 103 -4.92 -8.32 -13.04
N GLU A 104 -4.54 -9.36 -12.27
CA GLU A 104 -5.44 -10.12 -11.40
C GLU A 104 -5.53 -9.50 -9.99
N VAL A 105 -4.43 -8.91 -9.53
CA VAL A 105 -4.34 -8.28 -8.19
C VAL A 105 -5.40 -7.18 -8.00
N PRO A 106 -5.62 -6.24 -8.93
CA PRO A 106 -6.69 -5.25 -8.77
C PRO A 106 -8.09 -5.86 -8.65
N GLN A 107 -8.36 -6.98 -9.33
CA GLN A 107 -9.66 -7.65 -9.28
C GLN A 107 -9.95 -8.30 -7.92
N ILE A 108 -8.94 -8.96 -7.33
CA ILE A 108 -9.13 -9.53 -5.99
C ILE A 108 -9.26 -8.44 -4.93
N ILE A 109 -8.53 -7.32 -5.08
CA ILE A 109 -8.62 -6.18 -4.17
C ILE A 109 -10.01 -5.55 -4.29
N SER A 110 -10.49 -5.23 -5.49
CA SER A 110 -11.77 -4.54 -5.70
C SER A 110 -12.99 -5.32 -5.18
N ALA A 111 -12.86 -6.65 -5.07
CA ALA A 111 -13.90 -7.51 -4.50
C ALA A 111 -13.86 -7.58 -2.95
N ALA A 112 -12.87 -6.98 -2.30
CA ALA A 112 -12.76 -7.00 -0.85
C ALA A 112 -13.57 -5.87 -0.21
N GLN A 113 -14.10 -6.13 0.97
CA GLN A 113 -14.68 -5.10 1.82
C GLN A 113 -13.61 -4.30 2.53
N ILE A 114 -12.50 -4.95 2.94
CA ILE A 114 -11.36 -4.31 3.63
C ILE A 114 -10.06 -4.98 3.18
N GLY A 115 -9.04 -4.16 2.89
CA GLY A 115 -7.66 -4.60 2.69
C GLY A 115 -6.85 -4.55 3.98
N LEU A 116 -6.08 -5.60 4.28
CA LEU A 116 -5.28 -5.70 5.49
C LEU A 116 -3.80 -5.35 5.21
N VAL A 117 -3.18 -4.55 6.08
CA VAL A 117 -1.73 -4.32 6.12
C VAL A 117 -1.25 -4.37 7.56
N MET A 118 -0.95 -5.56 8.05
CA MET A 118 -0.49 -5.80 9.41
C MET A 118 0.97 -6.23 9.40
N LEU A 119 1.84 -5.45 10.05
CA LEU A 119 3.26 -5.71 10.09
C LEU A 119 3.76 -5.73 11.54
N GLU A 120 4.83 -6.49 11.77
CA GLU A 120 5.58 -6.39 13.01
C GLU A 120 6.23 -5.01 13.15
N PRO A 121 6.38 -4.46 14.37
CA PRO A 121 6.95 -3.14 14.60
C PRO A 121 8.48 -3.10 14.40
N LEU A 122 8.97 -3.68 13.31
CA LEU A 122 10.38 -3.65 12.96
C LEU A 122 10.81 -2.27 12.43
N PRO A 123 12.04 -1.81 12.67
CA PRO A 123 12.50 -0.48 12.27
C PRO A 123 12.35 -0.15 10.77
N ASN A 124 12.50 -1.16 9.91
CA ASN A 124 12.30 -1.03 8.47
C ASN A 124 10.83 -0.91 8.07
N TYR A 125 9.89 -1.41 8.88
CA TYR A 125 8.45 -1.31 8.62
C TYR A 125 7.83 -0.06 9.22
N THR A 126 8.19 0.28 10.46
CA THR A 126 7.62 1.45 11.14
C THR A 126 7.98 2.77 10.46
N ARG A 127 9.07 2.80 9.66
CA ARG A 127 9.57 4.00 8.96
C ARG A 127 9.29 4.00 7.45
N SER A 128 8.89 2.86 6.87
CA SER A 128 8.56 2.76 5.44
C SER A 128 7.08 2.97 5.20
N LEU A 129 6.75 3.39 3.97
CA LEU A 129 5.36 3.48 3.53
C LEU A 129 5.02 2.21 2.73
N PRO A 130 4.04 1.42 3.16
CA PRO A 130 3.67 0.20 2.47
C PRO A 130 2.89 0.54 1.19
N THR A 131 3.37 0.05 0.05
CA THR A 131 2.72 0.25 -1.25
C THR A 131 1.29 -0.27 -1.26
N LYS A 132 0.98 -1.28 -0.45
CA LYS A 132 -0.36 -1.89 -0.37
C LYS A 132 -1.44 -0.93 0.09
N LEU A 133 -1.14 0.02 0.98
CA LEU A 133 -2.11 1.03 1.38
C LEU A 133 -2.53 1.89 0.18
N PHE A 134 -1.57 2.29 -0.65
CA PHE A 134 -1.87 3.03 -1.87
C PHE A 134 -2.65 2.19 -2.90
N GLU A 135 -2.32 0.90 -3.03
CA GLU A 135 -3.02 -0.03 -3.95
C GLU A 135 -4.48 -0.23 -3.54
N TYR A 136 -4.76 -0.41 -2.23
CA TYR A 136 -6.12 -0.48 -1.71
C TYR A 136 -6.88 0.82 -1.93
N MET A 137 -6.29 1.97 -1.60
CA MET A 137 -6.88 3.27 -1.85
C MET A 137 -7.16 3.48 -3.35
N ALA A 138 -6.22 3.12 -4.23
CA ALA A 138 -6.40 3.23 -5.69
C ALA A 138 -7.54 2.34 -6.21
N SER A 139 -7.79 1.20 -5.56
CA SER A 139 -8.89 0.30 -5.88
C SER A 139 -10.22 0.69 -5.21
N GLY A 140 -10.28 1.82 -4.50
CA GLY A 140 -11.47 2.25 -3.78
C GLY A 140 -11.87 1.33 -2.60
N VAL A 141 -10.90 0.61 -2.05
CA VAL A 141 -11.09 -0.33 -0.93
C VAL A 141 -10.47 0.26 0.34
N PRO A 142 -11.24 0.36 1.43
CA PRO A 142 -10.70 0.84 2.70
C PRO A 142 -9.67 -0.14 3.26
N PHE A 143 -8.72 0.38 4.02
CA PHE A 143 -7.69 -0.45 4.65
C PHE A 143 -7.87 -0.55 6.16
N CYS A 144 -7.36 -1.65 6.74
CA CYS A 144 -7.07 -1.80 8.16
C CYS A 144 -5.58 -2.08 8.31
N ALA A 145 -4.86 -1.22 9.02
CA ALA A 145 -3.40 -1.24 9.08
C ALA A 145 -2.88 -1.15 10.51
N SER A 146 -1.62 -1.63 10.72
CA SER A 146 -0.90 -1.44 11.97
C SER A 146 -0.79 0.03 12.32
N ASN A 147 -0.96 0.36 13.60
CA ASN A 147 -0.93 1.72 14.12
C ASN A 147 0.50 2.24 14.29
N PHE A 148 1.18 2.53 13.17
CA PHE A 148 2.51 3.13 13.17
C PHE A 148 2.43 4.65 12.94
N ASP A 149 3.18 5.44 13.72
CA ASP A 149 3.16 6.90 13.65
C ASP A 149 3.38 7.45 12.23
N ALA A 150 4.37 6.91 11.50
CA ALA A 150 4.65 7.33 10.13
C ALA A 150 3.47 7.06 9.17
N TRP A 151 2.73 5.96 9.40
CA TRP A 151 1.56 5.63 8.60
C TRP A 151 0.37 6.51 8.95
N GLN A 152 0.17 6.79 10.23
CA GLN A 152 -0.86 7.74 10.66
C GLN A 152 -0.60 9.15 10.11
N GLN A 153 0.65 9.63 10.16
CA GLN A 153 1.01 10.93 9.60
C GLN A 153 0.75 11.02 8.09
N MET A 154 1.01 9.92 7.36
CA MET A 154 0.84 9.91 5.91
C MET A 154 -0.60 9.67 5.47
N PHE A 155 -1.31 8.76 6.11
CA PHE A 155 -2.61 8.26 5.64
C PHE A 155 -3.79 8.68 6.51
N GLY A 156 -3.57 9.07 7.79
CA GLY A 156 -4.65 9.33 8.74
C GLY A 156 -5.59 10.47 8.33
N GLY A 157 -5.05 11.50 7.68
CA GLY A 157 -5.83 12.65 7.22
C GLY A 157 -6.77 12.39 6.04
N TRP A 158 -6.60 11.26 5.34
CA TRP A 158 -7.41 10.96 4.15
C TRP A 158 -8.75 10.29 4.45
N GLY A 159 -8.94 9.73 5.65
CA GLY A 159 -10.16 9.02 6.01
C GLY A 159 -10.40 7.73 5.20
N ALA A 160 -9.33 7.14 4.64
CA ALA A 160 -9.38 6.02 3.71
C ALA A 160 -9.31 4.65 4.41
N GLY A 161 -9.15 4.60 5.72
CA GLY A 161 -9.00 3.34 6.46
C GLY A 161 -8.94 3.57 7.96
N VAL A 162 -8.62 2.51 8.68
CA VAL A 162 -8.44 2.51 10.13
C VAL A 162 -7.09 1.95 10.51
N PHE A 163 -6.55 2.46 11.62
CA PHE A 163 -5.35 1.94 12.25
C PHE A 163 -5.73 1.21 13.53
N VAL A 164 -5.16 0.04 13.73
CA VAL A 164 -5.45 -0.85 14.87
C VAL A 164 -4.17 -1.24 15.59
N ASP A 165 -4.29 -1.51 16.87
CA ASP A 165 -3.20 -2.07 17.65
C ASP A 165 -3.03 -3.56 17.32
N THR A 166 -2.07 -3.86 16.45
CA THR A 166 -1.78 -5.23 16.01
C THR A 166 -0.97 -6.05 17.03
N GLU A 167 -0.68 -5.50 18.22
CA GLU A 167 -0.18 -6.27 19.37
C GLU A 167 -1.34 -6.82 20.22
N SER A 168 -2.57 -6.32 20.00
CA SER A 168 -3.77 -6.77 20.69
C SER A 168 -4.77 -7.40 19.71
N LEU A 169 -5.00 -8.70 19.84
CA LEU A 169 -6.01 -9.42 19.05
C LEU A 169 -7.42 -8.84 19.27
N ASP A 170 -7.76 -8.59 20.54
CA ASP A 170 -9.08 -8.05 20.91
C ASP A 170 -9.31 -6.65 20.33
N ALA A 171 -8.33 -5.76 20.43
CA ALA A 171 -8.42 -4.41 19.87
C ALA A 171 -8.53 -4.44 18.34
N THR A 172 -7.78 -5.30 17.68
CA THR A 172 -7.83 -5.47 16.22
C THR A 172 -9.18 -6.03 15.78
N CYS A 173 -9.68 -7.08 16.43
CA CYS A 173 -11.00 -7.64 16.14
C CYS A 173 -12.11 -6.61 16.35
N ALA A 174 -12.10 -5.89 17.47
CA ALA A 174 -13.09 -4.85 17.75
C ALA A 174 -13.07 -3.72 16.70
N GLY A 175 -11.87 -3.25 16.31
CA GLY A 175 -11.73 -2.22 15.29
C GLY A 175 -12.23 -2.67 13.91
N LEU A 176 -11.89 -3.89 13.49
CA LEU A 176 -12.37 -4.48 12.24
C LEU A 176 -13.89 -4.73 12.25
N ALA A 177 -14.43 -5.31 13.32
CA ALA A 177 -15.85 -5.58 13.45
C ALA A 177 -16.70 -4.31 13.28
N GLN A 178 -16.26 -3.19 13.89
CA GLN A 178 -16.95 -1.91 13.75
C GLN A 178 -17.00 -1.40 12.30
N VAL A 179 -15.93 -1.63 11.53
CA VAL A 179 -15.88 -1.20 10.12
C VAL A 179 -16.70 -2.16 9.25
N LEU A 180 -16.59 -3.46 9.46
CA LEU A 180 -17.33 -4.49 8.71
C LEU A 180 -18.85 -4.36 8.90
N ALA A 181 -19.30 -3.94 10.07
CA ALA A 181 -20.71 -3.76 10.40
C ALA A 181 -21.36 -2.54 9.70
N ASP A 182 -20.58 -1.62 9.12
CA ASP A 182 -21.09 -0.42 8.43
C ASP A 182 -20.62 -0.36 6.96
N PRO A 183 -21.34 -0.99 6.02
CA PRO A 183 -20.99 -0.96 4.60
C PRO A 183 -20.97 0.45 4.00
N GLN A 184 -21.79 1.37 4.51
CA GLN A 184 -21.79 2.76 4.04
C GLN A 184 -20.51 3.50 4.48
N ARG A 185 -20.05 3.23 5.70
CA ARG A 185 -18.75 3.73 6.17
C ARG A 185 -17.61 3.18 5.31
N CYS A 186 -17.62 1.87 5.02
CA CYS A 186 -16.64 1.27 4.11
C CYS A 186 -16.63 1.95 2.74
N ALA A 187 -17.81 2.17 2.14
CA ALA A 187 -17.93 2.84 0.85
C ALA A 187 -17.38 4.28 0.88
N ARG A 188 -17.71 5.06 1.91
CA ARG A 188 -17.15 6.42 2.08
C ARG A 188 -15.64 6.42 2.23
N MET A 189 -15.09 5.49 3.02
CA MET A 189 -13.64 5.36 3.22
C MET A 189 -12.94 4.96 1.90
N GLY A 190 -13.49 4.02 1.16
CA GLY A 190 -12.97 3.61 -0.14
C GLY A 190 -12.98 4.76 -1.15
N GLN A 191 -14.07 5.52 -1.23
CA GLN A 191 -14.18 6.69 -2.09
C GLN A 191 -13.17 7.78 -1.70
N ALA A 192 -12.99 8.06 -0.40
CA ALA A 192 -12.01 9.02 0.09
C ALA A 192 -10.58 8.60 -0.30
N GLY A 193 -10.26 7.30 -0.21
CA GLY A 193 -8.99 6.75 -0.64
C GLY A 193 -8.76 6.92 -2.15
N ALA A 194 -9.73 6.55 -2.97
CA ALA A 194 -9.64 6.69 -4.43
C ALA A 194 -9.47 8.16 -4.84
N GLN A 195 -10.18 9.08 -4.20
CA GLN A 195 -10.04 10.51 -4.46
C GLN A 195 -8.64 11.03 -4.07
N ALA A 196 -8.11 10.61 -2.92
CA ALA A 196 -6.76 10.99 -2.49
C ALA A 196 -5.68 10.49 -3.48
N ILE A 197 -5.84 9.29 -4.04
CA ILE A 197 -4.96 8.78 -5.10
C ILE A 197 -5.11 9.63 -6.35
N ALA A 198 -6.34 9.88 -6.82
CA ALA A 198 -6.59 10.62 -8.04
C ALA A 198 -5.97 12.04 -8.00
N ASP A 199 -6.09 12.72 -6.87
CA ASP A 199 -5.68 14.11 -6.74
C ASP A 199 -4.20 14.27 -6.35
N HIS A 200 -3.65 13.37 -5.52
CA HIS A 200 -2.40 13.64 -4.81
C HIS A 200 -1.39 12.48 -4.78
N LEU A 201 -1.83 11.25 -4.66
CA LEU A 201 -0.97 10.11 -4.30
C LEU A 201 -0.76 9.13 -5.48
N ASN A 202 -0.60 9.67 -6.69
CA ASN A 202 -0.40 8.91 -7.92
C ASN A 202 0.99 9.14 -8.53
N PHE A 203 1.46 8.18 -9.31
CA PHE A 203 2.78 8.29 -9.95
C PHE A 203 2.77 9.29 -11.10
N GLU A 204 1.64 9.57 -11.72
CA GLU A 204 1.48 10.59 -12.77
C GLU A 204 1.92 11.98 -12.27
N SER A 205 1.63 12.30 -11.00
CA SER A 205 2.10 13.54 -10.36
C SER A 205 3.62 13.55 -10.13
N GLN A 206 4.20 12.40 -9.78
CA GLN A 206 5.65 12.25 -9.59
C GLN A 206 6.40 12.30 -10.93
N ALA A 207 5.83 11.72 -11.99
CA ALA A 207 6.40 11.75 -13.33
C ALA A 207 6.54 13.20 -13.84
N ARG A 208 5.52 14.04 -13.66
CA ARG A 208 5.58 15.48 -14.02
C ARG A 208 6.71 16.21 -13.29
N THR A 209 6.93 15.88 -12.02
CA THR A 209 8.04 16.46 -11.24
C THR A 209 9.39 16.05 -11.79
N LEU A 210 9.56 14.80 -12.20
CA LEU A 210 10.78 14.29 -12.85
C LEU A 210 11.01 14.92 -14.21
N GLU A 211 9.97 15.02 -15.04
CA GLU A 211 10.05 15.65 -16.36
C GLU A 211 10.49 17.10 -16.26
N THR A 212 9.95 17.85 -15.31
CA THR A 212 10.36 19.24 -15.03
C THR A 212 11.84 19.32 -14.63
N LEU A 213 12.29 18.44 -13.74
CA LEU A 213 13.69 18.39 -13.32
C LEU A 213 14.63 18.08 -14.49
N VAL A 214 14.28 17.11 -15.33
CA VAL A 214 15.05 16.72 -16.52
C VAL A 214 15.12 17.90 -17.53
N ALA A 215 14.01 18.58 -17.77
CA ALA A 215 13.94 19.73 -18.64
C ALA A 215 14.88 20.85 -18.15
N ASP A 216 14.80 21.22 -16.87
CA ASP A 216 15.65 22.23 -16.23
C ASP A 216 17.15 21.90 -16.36
N LEU A 217 17.50 20.62 -16.14
CA LEU A 217 18.90 20.17 -16.25
C LEU A 217 19.41 20.20 -17.69
N THR A 218 18.60 19.83 -18.66
CA THR A 218 18.96 19.86 -20.08
C THR A 218 19.12 21.29 -20.59
N GLU A 219 18.25 22.21 -20.19
CA GLU A 219 18.41 23.64 -20.52
C GLU A 219 19.66 24.24 -19.89
N SER A 220 19.96 23.96 -18.64
CA SER A 220 21.14 24.47 -17.95
C SER A 220 22.41 23.97 -18.60
N THR A 221 22.42 22.73 -19.09
CA THR A 221 23.57 22.15 -19.81
C THR A 221 23.74 22.77 -21.19
N ARG A 222 22.67 23.04 -21.92
CA ARG A 222 22.73 23.76 -23.22
C ARG A 222 23.25 25.18 -23.05
N ARG A 223 22.79 25.91 -22.03
CA ARG A 223 23.28 27.28 -21.74
C ARG A 223 24.79 27.33 -21.37
N ARG A 224 25.31 26.31 -20.69
CA ARG A 224 26.74 26.19 -20.36
C ARG A 224 27.57 25.89 -21.60
N ARG A 225 27.09 25.01 -22.49
CA ARG A 225 27.81 24.70 -23.77
C ARG A 225 27.77 25.86 -24.75
N GLY A 226 26.72 26.67 -24.80
CA GLY A 226 26.61 27.85 -25.66
C GLY A 226 27.48 29.04 -25.24
N LYS A 227 27.96 29.06 -23.97
CA LYS A 227 28.87 30.10 -23.47
C LYS A 227 30.36 29.72 -23.62
N GLY A 228 30.67 28.52 -24.07
CA GLY A 228 32.04 28.00 -24.14
C GLY A 228 32.72 28.10 -25.51
N CYS A 229 32.13 28.72 -26.53
CA CYS A 229 32.72 28.95 -27.84
C CYS A 229 32.82 30.45 -28.15
N VAL A 230 33.65 31.14 -27.39
CA VAL A 230 34.28 32.37 -27.88
C VAL A 230 35.75 32.07 -27.95
N HIS A 231 36.23 31.66 -29.13
CA HIS A 231 37.62 31.71 -29.48
C HIS A 231 37.98 33.20 -29.61
N PRO A 232 39.00 33.71 -28.92
CA PRO A 232 39.61 34.94 -29.37
C PRO A 232 40.57 34.57 -30.50
N ASP A 233 40.18 34.92 -31.72
CA ASP A 233 41.07 34.90 -32.84
C ASP A 233 42.16 35.93 -32.65
N ALA A 234 43.34 35.45 -32.85
CA ALA A 234 44.51 35.99 -33.54
C ALA A 234 44.71 37.52 -33.61
N VAL A 235 45.79 37.96 -33.09
CA VAL A 235 46.76 38.85 -33.78
C VAL A 235 48.14 38.32 -33.56
#